data_5c480d6ba2a81f488383907b06827540
#
_entry.id   5c480d6ba2a81f488383907b06827540
#
_cell.length_a   1.000
_cell.length_b   1.000
_cell.length_c   1.000
_cell.angle_alpha   90.00
_cell.angle_beta   90.00
_cell.angle_gamma   90.00
#
_symmetry.space_group_name_H-M   'P 1'
#
loop_
_entity.id
_entity.type
_entity.pdbx_description
1 polymer ?
#
loop_
_entity_poly.entity_id
_entity_poly.type
_entity_poly.pdbx_seq_one_letter_code
_entity_poly.pdbx_strand_id
1 'polypeptide(L)'
;MDPAVAVPFVRGPSEFGRGTFADGDNRDWLDICGDQIAQITAELTPELFNANNGDPEDFDTRSDNKGAEPEAVTIGQVGDQTFAFVGLERAGGGALVYDITHPVAPEFVQYVRADEDIAPEGLTFIASDSSPNGQNLLV
;
A
#
# COMPACT_ATOMS: atom_id res chain seq x y z
N MET A 1 7.27 12.11 21.38
CA MET A 1 7.22 10.75 20.83
C MET A 1 5.74 10.46 20.67
N ASP A 2 5.23 10.61 19.45
CA ASP A 2 3.84 10.25 19.15
C ASP A 2 3.68 8.75 19.26
N PRO A 3 2.61 8.24 19.88
CA PRO A 3 2.36 6.81 19.92
C PRO A 3 2.07 6.36 18.50
N ALA A 4 2.84 5.37 18.04
CA ALA A 4 2.60 4.70 16.78
C ALA A 4 1.10 4.39 16.61
N VAL A 5 0.49 4.89 15.54
CA VAL A 5 -0.90 4.60 15.23
C VAL A 5 -0.95 3.13 14.81
N ALA A 6 -1.41 2.28 15.72
CA ALA A 6 -1.67 0.89 15.43
C ALA A 6 -2.92 0.83 14.55
N VAL A 7 -2.73 0.67 13.25
CA VAL A 7 -3.84 0.37 12.35
C VAL A 7 -4.14 -1.12 12.50
N PRO A 8 -5.31 -1.52 13.06
CA PRO A 8 -5.68 -2.92 13.11
C PRO A 8 -5.87 -3.42 11.67
N PHE A 9 -4.99 -4.33 11.25
CA PHE A 9 -5.16 -5.02 9.98
C PHE A 9 -6.37 -5.96 10.08
N VAL A 10 -7.52 -5.48 9.63
CA VAL A 10 -8.73 -6.29 9.50
C VAL A 10 -8.92 -6.57 8.01
N ARG A 11 -8.85 -7.84 7.63
CA ARG A 11 -9.22 -8.28 6.29
C ARG A 11 -10.68 -7.93 6.03
N GLY A 12 -10.94 -6.81 5.35
CA GLY A 12 -12.23 -6.53 4.76
C GLY A 12 -12.46 -7.42 3.54
N PRO A 13 -13.72 -7.71 3.15
CA PRO A 13 -13.99 -8.34 1.87
C PRO A 13 -13.45 -7.42 0.76
N SER A 14 -12.55 -7.93 -0.07
CA SER A 14 -12.10 -7.20 -1.25
C SER A 14 -13.27 -7.04 -2.21
N GLU A 15 -13.92 -5.88 -2.20
CA GLU A 15 -14.95 -5.54 -3.19
C GLU A 15 -14.38 -5.13 -4.54
N PHE A 16 -13.06 -5.05 -4.63
CA PHE A 16 -12.39 -4.79 -5.91
C PHE A 16 -12.41 -6.06 -6.76
N GLY A 17 -13.25 -6.00 -7.78
CA GLY A 17 -13.35 -7.04 -8.76
C GLY A 17 -11.97 -7.36 -9.34
N ARG A 18 -11.67 -8.67 -9.43
CA ARG A 18 -10.53 -9.17 -10.18
C ARG A 18 -10.53 -8.54 -11.57
N GLY A 19 -9.66 -7.59 -11.79
CA GLY A 19 -9.29 -7.18 -13.11
C GLY A 19 -8.56 -8.36 -13.75
N THR A 20 -9.31 -9.26 -14.38
CA THR A 20 -8.73 -10.25 -15.27
C THR A 20 -8.24 -9.51 -16.49
N PHE A 21 -6.94 -9.24 -16.56
CA PHE A 21 -6.32 -8.94 -17.84
C PHE A 21 -6.46 -10.19 -18.71
N ALA A 22 -7.29 -10.09 -19.74
CA ALA A 22 -7.80 -11.22 -20.52
C ALA A 22 -6.86 -11.65 -21.65
N ASP A 23 -5.57 -11.48 -21.50
CA ASP A 23 -4.58 -11.98 -22.44
C ASP A 23 -3.52 -12.78 -21.68
N GLY A 24 -3.63 -14.08 -21.70
CA GLY A 24 -2.78 -15.05 -21.03
C GLY A 24 -1.28 -14.92 -21.34
N ASP A 25 -0.76 -13.72 -21.31
CA ASP A 25 0.64 -13.41 -21.46
C ASP A 25 1.28 -13.27 -20.07
N ASN A 26 2.32 -14.04 -19.87
CA ASN A 26 3.14 -14.14 -18.68
C ASN A 26 3.89 -12.81 -18.48
N ARG A 27 3.18 -11.78 -18.04
CA ARG A 27 3.79 -10.49 -17.76
C ARG A 27 4.37 -10.48 -16.37
N ASP A 28 5.66 -10.49 -16.40
CA ASP A 28 6.60 -10.49 -15.32
C ASP A 28 6.34 -9.43 -14.23
N TRP A 29 6.97 -9.62 -13.10
CA TRP A 29 7.07 -8.77 -11.90
C TRP A 29 7.06 -7.24 -12.12
N LEU A 30 7.38 -6.78 -13.32
CA LEU A 30 7.34 -5.38 -13.72
C LEU A 30 5.90 -4.83 -13.86
N ASP A 31 4.93 -5.70 -14.12
CA ASP A 31 3.53 -5.28 -14.26
C ASP A 31 2.84 -5.02 -12.90
N ILE A 32 3.37 -5.57 -11.82
CA ILE A 32 2.82 -5.37 -10.47
C ILE A 32 3.21 -4.00 -9.91
N CYS A 33 4.35 -3.47 -10.33
CA CYS A 33 4.87 -2.19 -9.86
C CYS A 33 4.77 -1.07 -10.93
N GLY A 34 4.36 -1.40 -12.17
CA GLY A 34 4.38 -0.44 -13.27
C GLY A 34 3.40 0.70 -13.07
N ASP A 35 2.14 0.47 -13.36
CA ASP A 35 1.10 1.49 -13.28
C ASP A 35 0.02 1.19 -12.22
N GLN A 36 0.03 0.00 -11.61
CA GLN A 36 -1.01 -0.43 -10.66
C GLN A 36 -1.13 0.51 -9.46
N ILE A 37 -0.01 0.99 -8.91
CA ILE A 37 -0.02 1.96 -7.82
C ILE A 37 -0.74 3.25 -8.24
N ALA A 38 -0.41 3.75 -9.43
CA ALA A 38 -1.06 4.94 -9.97
C ALA A 38 -2.56 4.70 -10.22
N GLN A 39 -2.96 3.54 -10.73
CA GLN A 39 -4.36 3.18 -10.93
C GLN A 39 -5.11 3.11 -9.60
N ILE A 40 -4.55 2.46 -8.57
CA ILE A 40 -5.15 2.34 -7.24
C ILE A 40 -5.32 3.72 -6.60
N THR A 41 -4.29 4.56 -6.61
CA THR A 41 -4.36 5.90 -6.01
C THR A 41 -5.30 6.83 -6.77
N ALA A 42 -5.34 6.74 -8.11
CA ALA A 42 -6.29 7.49 -8.92
C ALA A 42 -7.75 7.08 -8.67
N GLU A 43 -8.01 5.82 -8.31
CA GLU A 43 -9.36 5.31 -8.02
C GLU A 43 -9.78 5.63 -6.58
N LEU A 44 -8.89 5.40 -5.60
CA LEU A 44 -9.23 5.46 -4.18
C LEU A 44 -9.03 6.84 -3.56
N THR A 45 -8.09 7.62 -4.07
CA THR A 45 -7.77 8.97 -3.59
C THR A 45 -7.57 9.92 -4.76
N PRO A 46 -8.56 10.08 -5.66
CA PRO A 46 -8.41 10.83 -6.90
C PRO A 46 -7.98 12.29 -6.68
N GLU A 47 -8.43 12.92 -5.59
CA GLU A 47 -8.06 14.29 -5.23
C GLU A 47 -6.60 14.44 -4.80
N LEU A 48 -5.95 13.34 -4.43
CA LEU A 48 -4.54 13.30 -4.00
C LEU A 48 -3.63 12.61 -5.02
N PHE A 49 -4.16 12.30 -6.21
CA PHE A 49 -3.38 11.62 -7.24
C PHE A 49 -2.07 12.34 -7.51
N ASN A 50 -0.95 11.66 -7.27
CA ASN A 50 0.41 12.19 -7.42
C ASN A 50 0.62 13.58 -6.77
N ALA A 51 -0.11 13.87 -5.69
CA ALA A 51 0.09 15.06 -4.90
C ALA A 51 1.40 14.99 -4.11
N ASN A 52 2.06 16.13 -3.93
CA ASN A 52 3.35 16.18 -3.25
C ASN A 52 3.25 15.84 -1.76
N ASN A 53 2.31 16.44 -1.03
CA ASN A 53 2.22 16.33 0.43
C ASN A 53 0.82 15.94 0.94
N GLY A 54 0.01 15.25 0.14
CA GLY A 54 -1.33 14.89 0.56
C GLY A 54 -2.30 16.08 0.66
N ASP A 55 -2.01 17.17 -0.01
CA ASP A 55 -2.88 18.32 -0.14
C ASP A 55 -3.53 18.29 -1.54
N PRO A 56 -4.87 18.40 -1.65
CA PRO A 56 -5.54 18.49 -2.94
C PRO A 56 -5.07 19.66 -3.84
N GLU A 57 -4.53 20.73 -3.24
CA GLU A 57 -3.91 21.82 -4.02
C GLU A 57 -2.64 21.38 -4.76
N ASP A 58 -2.00 20.29 -4.29
CA ASP A 58 -0.83 19.68 -4.91
C ASP A 58 -1.17 18.57 -5.93
N PHE A 59 -2.46 18.41 -6.29
CA PHE A 59 -2.90 17.40 -7.25
C PHE A 59 -2.02 17.39 -8.50
N ASP A 60 -1.56 16.18 -8.89
CA ASP A 60 -0.78 15.89 -10.10
C ASP A 60 0.60 16.59 -10.20
N THR A 61 1.07 17.23 -9.13
CA THR A 61 2.34 17.98 -9.16
C THR A 61 3.57 17.10 -9.25
N ARG A 62 3.44 15.78 -9.03
CA ARG A 62 4.56 14.81 -9.07
C ARG A 62 4.53 13.87 -10.26
N SER A 63 3.54 13.94 -11.13
CA SER A 63 3.37 13.02 -12.25
C SER A 63 4.50 13.08 -13.28
N ASP A 64 5.08 14.24 -13.50
CA ASP A 64 6.13 14.45 -14.49
C ASP A 64 7.52 14.04 -14.01
N ASN A 65 7.69 13.68 -12.75
CA ASN A 65 9.00 13.33 -12.20
C ASN A 65 9.05 12.02 -11.42
N LYS A 66 8.17 11.77 -10.44
CA LYS A 66 8.30 10.64 -9.52
C LYS A 66 7.00 9.88 -9.21
N GLY A 67 5.84 10.46 -9.46
CA GLY A 67 4.55 9.86 -9.14
C GLY A 67 4.32 9.68 -7.63
N ALA A 68 3.83 8.50 -7.24
CA ALA A 68 3.46 8.18 -5.85
C ALA A 68 4.66 7.84 -4.94
N GLU A 69 5.84 7.65 -5.47
CA GLU A 69 7.09 7.33 -4.76
C GLU A 69 6.95 6.18 -3.73
N PRO A 70 6.85 4.91 -4.17
CA PRO A 70 6.91 3.77 -3.27
C PRO A 70 8.35 3.62 -2.74
N GLU A 71 8.60 4.02 -1.50
CA GLU A 71 9.95 4.08 -0.94
C GLU A 71 10.20 3.11 0.22
N ALA A 72 9.14 2.55 0.79
CA ALA A 72 9.27 1.62 1.90
C ALA A 72 8.58 0.29 1.58
N VAL A 73 9.22 -0.82 1.92
CA VAL A 73 8.62 -2.17 1.83
C VAL A 73 8.94 -2.95 3.09
N THR A 74 7.92 -3.57 3.67
CA THR A 74 8.11 -4.59 4.70
C THR A 74 7.23 -5.79 4.43
N ILE A 75 7.62 -6.97 4.96
CA ILE A 75 6.88 -8.22 4.81
C ILE A 75 6.44 -8.68 6.18
N GLY A 76 5.20 -9.16 6.28
CA GLY A 76 4.65 -9.73 7.49
C GLY A 76 3.83 -10.98 7.23
N GLN A 77 3.81 -11.88 8.22
CA GLN A 77 2.98 -13.08 8.18
C GLN A 77 1.80 -12.92 9.14
N VAL A 78 0.59 -13.18 8.65
CA VAL A 78 -0.65 -13.14 9.43
C VAL A 78 -1.40 -14.47 9.22
N GLY A 79 -1.37 -15.33 10.23
CA GLY A 79 -1.82 -16.69 10.08
C GLY A 79 -0.98 -17.45 9.05
N ASP A 80 -1.65 -18.04 8.07
CA ASP A 80 -0.98 -18.81 6.98
C ASP A 80 -0.70 -17.95 5.73
N GLN A 81 -0.99 -16.64 5.79
CA GLN A 81 -0.80 -15.73 4.66
C GLN A 81 0.41 -14.81 4.88
N THR A 82 1.09 -14.51 3.79
CA THR A 82 2.22 -13.58 3.76
C THR A 82 1.81 -12.32 3.02
N PHE A 83 2.08 -11.16 3.61
CA PHE A 83 1.72 -9.86 3.06
C PHE A 83 2.95 -9.01 2.81
N ALA A 84 2.93 -8.25 1.72
CA ALA A 84 3.83 -7.13 1.50
C ALA A 84 3.09 -5.82 1.76
N PHE A 85 3.76 -4.93 2.48
CA PHE A 85 3.28 -3.57 2.76
C PHE A 85 4.21 -2.60 2.04
N VAL A 86 3.65 -1.80 1.14
CA VAL A 86 4.39 -0.85 0.32
C VAL A 86 4.00 0.56 0.71
N GLY A 87 4.92 1.30 1.33
CA GLY A 87 4.70 2.69 1.74
C GLY A 87 4.85 3.64 0.58
N LEU A 88 3.93 4.58 0.48
CA LEU A 88 3.96 5.65 -0.51
C LEU A 88 4.38 6.96 0.15
N GLU A 89 5.47 7.58 -0.31
CA GLU A 89 5.88 8.89 0.20
C GLU A 89 4.94 9.99 -0.31
N ARG A 90 4.36 9.83 -1.51
CA ARG A 90 3.48 10.81 -2.15
C ARG A 90 2.06 10.27 -2.30
N ALA A 91 1.25 10.95 -3.07
CA ALA A 91 -0.17 10.61 -3.31
C ALA A 91 -1.00 10.51 -2.02
N GLY A 92 -0.66 11.33 -1.02
CA GLY A 92 -1.33 11.32 0.29
C GLY A 92 -0.78 10.32 1.29
N GLY A 93 0.34 9.66 0.98
CA GLY A 93 0.99 8.72 1.91
C GLY A 93 0.27 7.38 2.04
N GLY A 94 0.50 6.71 3.17
CA GLY A 94 -0.11 5.42 3.50
C GLY A 94 0.64 4.21 2.97
N ALA A 95 0.00 3.04 3.05
CA ALA A 95 0.59 1.79 2.62
C ALA A 95 -0.39 0.94 1.78
N LEU A 96 0.09 0.44 0.66
CA LEU A 96 -0.59 -0.59 -0.12
C LEU A 96 -0.27 -1.97 0.47
N VAL A 97 -1.27 -2.82 0.58
CA VAL A 97 -1.14 -4.17 1.11
C VAL A 97 -1.40 -5.17 0.00
N TYR A 98 -0.45 -6.07 -0.20
CA TYR A 98 -0.55 -7.17 -1.15
C TYR A 98 -0.45 -8.51 -0.44
N ASP A 99 -1.32 -9.45 -0.78
CA ASP A 99 -1.14 -10.86 -0.43
C ASP A 99 -0.10 -11.46 -1.39
N ILE A 100 1.02 -11.88 -0.83
CA ILE A 100 2.12 -12.51 -1.55
C ILE A 100 2.35 -13.96 -1.12
N THR A 101 1.33 -14.60 -0.54
CA THR A 101 1.36 -16.02 -0.18
C THR A 101 1.73 -16.88 -1.39
N HIS A 102 1.29 -16.45 -2.56
CA HIS A 102 1.73 -16.97 -3.85
C HIS A 102 2.56 -15.91 -4.58
N PRO A 103 3.88 -15.86 -4.38
CA PRO A 103 4.71 -14.74 -4.80
C PRO A 103 4.78 -14.50 -6.31
N VAL A 104 4.39 -15.49 -7.12
CA VAL A 104 4.28 -15.34 -8.58
C VAL A 104 2.93 -14.78 -9.04
N ALA A 105 2.00 -14.54 -8.11
CA ALA A 105 0.68 -13.98 -8.36
C ALA A 105 0.24 -13.13 -7.16
N PRO A 106 0.90 -12.00 -6.88
CA PRO A 106 0.50 -11.11 -5.80
C PRO A 106 -0.89 -10.54 -6.06
N GLU A 107 -1.69 -10.42 -5.00
CA GLU A 107 -3.04 -9.87 -5.07
C GLU A 107 -3.11 -8.58 -4.23
N PHE A 108 -3.60 -7.49 -4.80
CA PHE A 108 -3.90 -6.28 -4.04
C PHE A 108 -5.02 -6.57 -3.03
N VAL A 109 -4.82 -6.18 -1.79
CA VAL A 109 -5.77 -6.41 -0.69
C VAL A 109 -6.45 -5.12 -0.29
N GLN A 110 -5.66 -4.10 0.03
CA GLN A 110 -6.19 -2.81 0.47
C GLN A 110 -5.13 -1.70 0.40
N TYR A 111 -5.62 -0.47 0.42
CA TYR A 111 -4.84 0.73 0.67
C TYR A 111 -5.18 1.25 2.07
N VAL A 112 -4.19 1.31 2.94
CA VAL A 112 -4.31 1.79 4.33
C VAL A 112 -3.72 3.19 4.39
N ARG A 113 -4.53 4.15 4.81
CA ARG A 113 -4.13 5.54 4.92
C ARG A 113 -4.83 6.19 6.12
N ALA A 114 -4.12 7.03 6.84
CA ALA A 114 -4.69 7.97 7.80
C ALA A 114 -4.35 9.40 7.35
N ASP A 115 -5.28 10.33 7.54
CA ASP A 115 -5.14 11.70 7.02
C ASP A 115 -3.95 12.45 7.61
N GLU A 116 -3.49 12.04 8.79
CA GLU A 116 -2.37 12.67 9.51
C GLU A 116 -1.03 11.98 9.24
N ASP A 117 -1.04 10.78 8.63
CA ASP A 117 0.15 9.97 8.34
C ASP A 117 0.54 10.13 6.87
N ILE A 118 1.14 11.24 6.56
CA ILE A 118 1.65 11.56 5.23
C ILE A 118 3.14 11.25 5.14
N ALA A 119 3.60 10.88 3.94
CA ALA A 119 4.99 10.68 3.58
C ALA A 119 5.76 9.66 4.47
N PRO A 120 5.29 8.40 4.63
CA PRO A 120 6.04 7.39 5.35
C PRO A 120 7.36 7.07 4.62
N GLU A 121 8.49 7.27 5.31
CA GLU A 121 9.84 6.97 4.79
C GLU A 121 10.31 5.56 5.15
N GLY A 122 9.62 4.89 6.06
CA GLY A 122 9.95 3.54 6.50
C GLY A 122 8.76 2.80 7.05
N LEU A 123 8.75 1.48 6.90
CA LEU A 123 7.72 0.61 7.44
C LEU A 123 8.35 -0.54 8.22
N THR A 124 7.70 -0.91 9.32
CA THR A 124 8.06 -2.09 10.11
C THR A 124 6.82 -2.88 10.45
N PHE A 125 6.82 -4.17 10.12
CA PHE A 125 5.79 -5.09 10.59
C PHE A 125 6.20 -5.71 11.92
N ILE A 126 5.32 -5.67 12.92
CA ILE A 126 5.49 -6.29 14.23
C ILE A 126 4.41 -7.36 14.40
N ALA A 127 4.84 -8.61 14.48
CA ALA A 127 3.91 -9.72 14.67
C ALA A 127 3.24 -9.67 16.07
N SER A 128 2.04 -10.25 16.18
CA SER A 128 1.22 -10.20 17.39
C SER A 128 1.89 -10.78 18.64
N ASP A 129 2.76 -11.75 18.47
CA ASP A 129 3.54 -12.36 19.56
C ASP A 129 4.65 -11.46 20.11
N SER A 130 5.10 -10.49 19.32
CA SER A 130 6.15 -9.52 19.64
C SER A 130 5.60 -8.12 19.88
N SER A 131 4.31 -7.94 19.68
CA SER A 131 3.62 -6.66 19.77
C SER A 131 3.19 -6.35 21.20
N PRO A 132 3.28 -5.08 21.65
CA PRO A 132 2.92 -4.69 23.02
C PRO A 132 1.43 -4.85 23.34
N ASN A 133 0.56 -4.92 22.34
CA ASN A 133 -0.89 -5.06 22.49
C ASN A 133 -1.43 -6.43 22.03
N GLY A 134 -0.55 -7.35 21.62
CA GLY A 134 -0.93 -8.68 21.13
C GLY A 134 -1.62 -8.69 19.77
N GLN A 135 -1.53 -7.60 19.01
CA GLN A 135 -2.05 -7.50 17.65
C GLN A 135 -0.90 -7.31 16.66
N ASN A 136 -1.09 -7.73 15.40
CA ASN A 136 -0.16 -7.37 14.35
C ASN A 136 -0.19 -5.86 14.12
N LEU A 137 0.98 -5.24 14.04
CA LEU A 137 1.12 -3.80 13.83
C LEU A 137 1.94 -3.53 12.58
N LEU A 138 1.56 -2.48 11.86
CA LEU A 138 2.38 -1.80 10.87
C LEU A 138 2.73 -0.42 11.45
N VAL A 139 4.04 -0.11 11.48
CA VAL A 139 4.59 1.11 12.08
C VAL A 139 5.47 1.79 11.06
#